data_b438b2cc80b78f6fc6a09156172d7f6e
#
_entry.id   b438b2cc80b78f6fc6a09156172d7f6e
#
_cell.length_a   1.000
_cell.length_b   1.000
_cell.length_c   1.000
_cell.angle_alpha   90.00
_cell.angle_beta   90.00
_cell.angle_gamma   90.00
#
_symmetry.space_group_name_H-M   'P 1'
#
loop_
_entity.id
_entity.type
_entity.pdbx_description
1 polymer ?
#
loop_
_entity_poly.entity_id
_entity_poly.type
_entity_poly.pdbx_seq_one_letter_code
_entity_poly.pdbx_strand_id
1 'polypeptide(L)'
;MVGRASLFALLLAGCADVPAPAAIEPPATLQLVDAARQRPVPVVLYGRPGPHRPLVILSHGYGGQPTGYGFIANALAEGGYLVAAIDHELPGDAPIPSGGNAYQVRMPNWRIGANSIGYVIAELRRRRLSSGAPAVLVGHSNGGDMAMLFAAEHPELVRAAISLDHRRHPLPRTARPRICSIRSSDQPADPGVLPSPAEQARFGIQISQATVIHNDMWDGATPEQKQAMLAAVLRCLGR
;
A
#
# COMPACT_ATOMS: atom_id res chain seq x y z
N MET A 1 -72.79 30.33 -13.84
CA MET A 1 -71.67 30.32 -12.96
C MET A 1 -71.17 28.87 -12.91
N VAL A 2 -70.02 28.62 -13.60
CA VAL A 2 -69.47 27.25 -13.70
C VAL A 2 -68.13 27.29 -12.91
N GLY A 3 -68.15 26.56 -11.76
CA GLY A 3 -66.95 26.44 -10.89
C GLY A 3 -65.97 25.46 -11.47
N ARG A 4 -64.74 25.89 -11.66
CA ARG A 4 -63.56 25.05 -12.03
C ARG A 4 -63.00 24.42 -10.75
N ALA A 5 -63.02 23.09 -10.66
CA ALA A 5 -62.29 22.34 -9.65
C ALA A 5 -60.85 22.14 -10.16
N SER A 6 -59.89 22.66 -9.42
CA SER A 6 -58.46 22.40 -9.68
C SER A 6 -58.04 21.12 -8.95
N LEU A 7 -57.62 20.11 -9.71
CA LEU A 7 -56.99 18.88 -9.19
C LEU A 7 -55.53 19.18 -8.86
N PHE A 8 -55.15 19.11 -7.58
CA PHE A 8 -53.73 19.11 -7.13
C PHE A 8 -53.20 17.66 -7.22
N ALA A 9 -52.30 17.43 -8.13
CA ALA A 9 -51.54 16.17 -8.20
C ALA A 9 -50.41 16.21 -7.19
N LEU A 10 -50.46 15.36 -6.18
CA LEU A 10 -49.38 15.11 -5.24
C LEU A 10 -48.28 14.26 -5.94
N LEU A 11 -47.13 14.85 -6.25
CA LEU A 11 -45.94 14.12 -6.68
C LEU A 11 -45.31 13.48 -5.45
N LEU A 12 -45.44 12.19 -5.29
CA LEU A 12 -44.66 11.38 -4.34
C LEU A 12 -43.23 11.26 -4.91
N ALA A 13 -42.30 11.97 -4.33
CA ALA A 13 -40.89 11.79 -4.57
C ALA A 13 -40.45 10.43 -3.98
N GLY A 14 -40.22 9.45 -4.83
CA GLY A 14 -39.64 8.17 -4.45
C GLY A 14 -38.23 8.39 -3.86
N CYS A 15 -38.05 8.01 -2.59
CA CYS A 15 -36.72 7.87 -2.01
C CYS A 15 -35.99 6.77 -2.79
N ALA A 16 -34.98 7.13 -3.56
CA ALA A 16 -34.09 6.14 -4.13
C ALA A 16 -33.35 5.44 -2.97
N ASP A 17 -33.57 4.12 -2.85
CA ASP A 17 -32.80 3.30 -1.91
C ASP A 17 -31.30 3.47 -2.22
N VAL A 18 -30.58 4.10 -1.31
CA VAL A 18 -29.12 4.09 -1.34
C VAL A 18 -28.69 2.65 -1.03
N PRO A 19 -28.04 1.93 -1.96
CA PRO A 19 -27.62 0.57 -1.69
C PRO A 19 -26.69 0.56 -0.47
N ALA A 20 -26.99 -0.32 0.49
CA ALA A 20 -26.17 -0.53 1.66
C ALA A 20 -24.71 -0.80 1.23
N PRO A 21 -23.70 -0.25 1.94
CA PRO A 21 -22.31 -0.54 1.62
C PRO A 21 -22.11 -2.06 1.62
N ALA A 22 -21.50 -2.56 0.54
CA ALA A 22 -21.26 -4.01 0.40
C ALA A 22 -20.41 -4.48 1.59
N ALA A 23 -20.85 -5.55 2.24
CA ALA A 23 -20.14 -6.15 3.36
C ALA A 23 -18.69 -6.45 2.95
N ILE A 24 -17.73 -6.07 3.80
CA ILE A 24 -16.30 -6.36 3.58
C ILE A 24 -16.15 -7.87 3.73
N GLU A 25 -15.64 -8.52 2.68
CA GLU A 25 -15.31 -9.93 2.75
C GLU A 25 -14.08 -10.10 3.66
N PRO A 26 -14.04 -11.15 4.51
CA PRO A 26 -12.86 -11.43 5.32
C PRO A 26 -11.64 -11.65 4.42
N PRO A 27 -10.41 -11.34 4.92
CA PRO A 27 -9.20 -11.55 4.14
C PRO A 27 -9.05 -13.00 3.71
N ALA A 28 -8.68 -13.21 2.44
CA ALA A 28 -8.48 -14.53 1.88
C ALA A 28 -7.00 -14.79 1.60
N THR A 29 -6.49 -15.97 1.97
CA THR A 29 -5.11 -16.36 1.66
C THR A 29 -5.01 -16.95 0.26
N LEU A 30 -4.07 -16.44 -0.52
CA LEU A 30 -3.72 -16.94 -1.84
C LEU A 30 -2.29 -17.46 -1.83
N GLN A 31 -2.12 -18.76 -2.04
CA GLN A 31 -0.80 -19.38 -2.16
C GLN A 31 -0.31 -19.26 -3.60
N LEU A 32 0.71 -18.45 -3.80
CA LEU A 32 1.40 -18.31 -5.08
C LEU A 32 2.77 -18.97 -5.01
N VAL A 33 3.29 -19.40 -6.15
CA VAL A 33 4.65 -19.94 -6.27
C VAL A 33 5.29 -19.34 -7.50
N ASP A 34 6.36 -18.60 -7.32
CA ASP A 34 7.21 -18.15 -8.41
C ASP A 34 8.09 -19.32 -8.88
N ALA A 35 7.65 -19.98 -9.95
CA ALA A 35 8.31 -21.17 -10.46
C ALA A 35 9.74 -20.87 -10.96
N ALA A 36 9.98 -19.66 -11.49
CA ALA A 36 11.31 -19.28 -12.00
C ALA A 36 12.34 -19.17 -10.88
N ARG A 37 11.90 -18.72 -9.69
CA ARG A 37 12.74 -18.61 -8.50
C ARG A 37 12.58 -19.78 -7.52
N GLN A 38 11.68 -20.73 -7.80
CA GLN A 38 11.28 -21.84 -6.93
C GLN A 38 10.89 -21.34 -5.51
N ARG A 39 10.22 -20.16 -5.47
CA ARG A 39 9.89 -19.50 -4.21
C ARG A 39 8.38 -19.42 -4.00
N PRO A 40 7.86 -19.89 -2.87
CA PRO A 40 6.52 -19.55 -2.42
C PRO A 40 6.38 -18.04 -2.23
N VAL A 41 5.23 -17.50 -2.59
CA VAL A 41 4.89 -16.09 -2.37
C VAL A 41 3.46 -16.05 -1.81
N PRO A 42 3.28 -16.31 -0.51
CA PRO A 42 1.97 -16.25 0.12
C PRO A 42 1.46 -14.81 0.14
N VAL A 43 0.16 -14.66 -0.10
CA VAL A 43 -0.49 -13.34 -0.17
C VAL A 43 -1.80 -13.38 0.59
N VAL A 44 -2.07 -12.36 1.39
CA VAL A 44 -3.38 -12.11 1.99
C VAL A 44 -4.08 -11.05 1.16
N LEU A 45 -5.28 -11.38 0.65
CA LEU A 45 -6.09 -10.49 -0.16
C LEU A 45 -7.17 -9.83 0.69
N TYR A 46 -7.32 -8.50 0.55
CA TYR A 46 -8.42 -7.72 1.12
C TYR A 46 -9.22 -7.08 -0.02
N GLY A 47 -10.54 -7.09 0.11
CA GLY A 47 -11.46 -6.62 -0.91
C GLY A 47 -11.73 -7.65 -2.00
N ARG A 48 -12.66 -7.33 -2.90
CA ARG A 48 -13.09 -8.23 -3.97
C ARG A 48 -12.12 -8.23 -5.14
N PRO A 49 -11.59 -9.39 -5.55
CA PRO A 49 -10.84 -9.51 -6.80
C PRO A 49 -11.72 -9.18 -8.03
N GLY A 50 -11.07 -8.68 -9.08
CA GLY A 50 -11.77 -8.44 -10.36
C GLY A 50 -10.92 -7.68 -11.38
N PRO A 51 -11.19 -7.83 -12.69
CA PRO A 51 -10.34 -7.32 -13.77
C PRO A 51 -10.26 -5.79 -13.85
N HIS A 52 -11.12 -5.09 -13.14
CA HIS A 52 -11.15 -3.61 -13.09
C HIS A 52 -10.72 -3.06 -11.73
N ARG A 53 -10.36 -3.91 -10.76
CA ARG A 53 -9.96 -3.46 -9.43
C ARG A 53 -8.54 -2.90 -9.45
N PRO A 54 -8.33 -1.64 -9.06
CA PRO A 54 -6.98 -1.11 -8.90
C PRO A 54 -6.27 -1.86 -7.78
N LEU A 55 -4.96 -2.14 -8.00
CA LEU A 55 -4.16 -2.99 -7.11
C LEU A 55 -3.35 -2.14 -6.13
N VAL A 56 -3.35 -2.57 -4.88
CA VAL A 56 -2.38 -2.16 -3.86
C VAL A 56 -1.54 -3.38 -3.48
N ILE A 57 -0.23 -3.24 -3.46
CA ILE A 57 0.69 -4.19 -2.83
C ILE A 57 1.06 -3.63 -1.46
N LEU A 58 0.91 -4.46 -0.42
CA LEU A 58 1.29 -4.14 0.94
C LEU A 58 2.44 -5.03 1.39
N SER A 59 3.52 -4.43 1.91
CA SER A 59 4.74 -5.09 2.34
C SER A 59 5.02 -4.79 3.81
N HIS A 60 5.05 -5.83 4.65
CA HIS A 60 5.29 -5.70 6.10
C HIS A 60 6.76 -5.39 6.43
N GLY A 61 7.03 -4.90 7.64
CA GLY A 61 8.37 -4.73 8.21
C GLY A 61 9.00 -6.07 8.58
N TYR A 62 10.34 -6.08 8.76
CA TYR A 62 11.06 -7.30 9.19
C TYR A 62 10.53 -7.82 10.53
N GLY A 63 10.27 -9.10 10.62
CA GLY A 63 9.63 -9.77 11.76
C GLY A 63 8.11 -9.53 11.85
N GLY A 64 7.53 -8.82 10.87
CA GLY A 64 6.09 -8.56 10.78
C GLY A 64 5.32 -9.68 10.08
N GLN A 65 4.04 -9.40 9.84
CA GLN A 65 3.14 -10.32 9.15
C GLN A 65 2.27 -9.55 8.13
N PRO A 66 1.83 -10.19 7.03
CA PRO A 66 0.99 -9.54 6.02
C PRO A 66 -0.35 -9.05 6.57
N THR A 67 -0.85 -9.64 7.66
CA THR A 67 -2.09 -9.24 8.34
C THR A 67 -1.92 -8.10 9.33
N GLY A 68 -0.70 -7.65 9.63
CA GLY A 68 -0.43 -6.65 10.67
C GLY A 68 -0.75 -5.20 10.29
N TYR A 69 -1.33 -4.95 9.12
CA TYR A 69 -1.67 -3.61 8.62
C TYR A 69 -3.13 -3.53 8.18
N GLY A 70 -4.00 -4.23 8.90
CA GLY A 70 -5.42 -4.33 8.60
C GLY A 70 -6.11 -2.98 8.53
N PHE A 71 -5.70 -1.98 9.34
CA PHE A 71 -6.28 -0.65 9.31
C PHE A 71 -6.09 0.07 7.95
N ILE A 72 -4.95 -0.14 7.27
CA ILE A 72 -4.71 0.38 5.91
C ILE A 72 -5.40 -0.50 4.88
N ALA A 73 -5.22 -1.83 5.00
CA ALA A 73 -5.72 -2.78 4.01
C ALA A 73 -7.24 -2.73 3.87
N ASN A 74 -7.97 -2.72 5.00
CA ASN A 74 -9.44 -2.64 4.99
C ASN A 74 -9.93 -1.30 4.43
N ALA A 75 -9.35 -0.18 4.88
CA ALA A 75 -9.77 1.14 4.39
C ALA A 75 -9.54 1.31 2.87
N LEU A 76 -8.45 0.75 2.33
CA LEU A 76 -8.20 0.76 0.89
C LEU A 76 -9.15 -0.19 0.14
N ALA A 77 -9.47 -1.36 0.72
CA ALA A 77 -10.43 -2.29 0.16
C ALA A 77 -11.84 -1.68 0.11
N GLU A 78 -12.28 -1.01 1.17
CA GLU A 78 -13.51 -0.20 1.22
C GLU A 78 -13.50 0.90 0.15
N GLY A 79 -12.33 1.51 -0.07
CA GLY A 79 -12.10 2.48 -1.14
C GLY A 79 -12.08 1.89 -2.55
N GLY A 80 -12.38 0.59 -2.73
CA GLY A 80 -12.53 -0.09 -4.02
C GLY A 80 -11.25 -0.68 -4.59
N TYR A 81 -10.15 -0.75 -3.83
CA TYR A 81 -8.93 -1.45 -4.23
C TYR A 81 -9.01 -2.95 -3.94
N LEU A 82 -8.27 -3.74 -4.71
CA LEU A 82 -7.79 -5.03 -4.25
C LEU A 82 -6.44 -4.79 -3.56
N VAL A 83 -6.33 -5.17 -2.28
CA VAL A 83 -5.06 -5.10 -1.54
C VAL A 83 -4.48 -6.50 -1.45
N ALA A 84 -3.23 -6.65 -1.88
CA ALA A 84 -2.45 -7.88 -1.79
C ALA A 84 -1.28 -7.66 -0.82
N ALA A 85 -1.44 -8.15 0.40
CA ALA A 85 -0.40 -8.12 1.43
C ALA A 85 0.49 -9.35 1.28
N ILE A 86 1.76 -9.11 0.94
CA ILE A 86 2.74 -10.18 0.66
C ILE A 86 3.41 -10.59 1.96
N ASP A 87 3.53 -11.91 2.20
CA ASP A 87 4.43 -12.47 3.19
C ASP A 87 5.83 -12.56 2.59
N HIS A 88 6.72 -11.70 3.07
CA HIS A 88 8.10 -11.60 2.56
C HIS A 88 9.08 -12.51 3.29
N GLU A 89 8.71 -13.00 4.48
CA GLU A 89 9.58 -13.79 5.35
C GLU A 89 9.06 -15.22 5.46
N LEU A 90 9.78 -16.15 4.86
CA LEU A 90 9.40 -17.55 4.85
C LEU A 90 10.25 -18.36 5.84
N PRO A 91 9.70 -19.44 6.40
CA PRO A 91 10.51 -20.39 7.14
C PRO A 91 11.73 -20.86 6.35
N GLY A 92 12.92 -20.72 6.92
CA GLY A 92 14.18 -21.07 6.26
C GLY A 92 14.87 -19.93 5.51
N ASP A 93 14.24 -18.75 5.39
CA ASP A 93 14.95 -17.57 4.89
C ASP A 93 16.10 -17.19 5.84
N ALA A 94 17.22 -16.77 5.25
CA ALA A 94 18.34 -16.27 6.03
C ALA A 94 17.96 -14.97 6.76
N PRO A 95 18.36 -14.80 8.04
CA PRO A 95 18.09 -13.57 8.75
C PRO A 95 18.78 -12.38 8.08
N ILE A 96 18.17 -11.20 8.20
CA ILE A 96 18.76 -9.98 7.68
C ILE A 96 20.04 -9.67 8.48
N PRO A 97 21.20 -9.43 7.80
CA PRO A 97 22.43 -9.09 8.50
C PRO A 97 22.28 -7.82 9.35
N SER A 98 22.79 -7.85 10.58
CA SER A 98 22.76 -6.72 11.53
C SER A 98 23.98 -5.84 11.48
N GLY A 99 25.10 -6.32 10.92
CA GLY A 99 26.38 -5.59 10.82
C GLY A 99 26.72 -5.15 9.40
N GLY A 100 27.71 -4.28 9.26
CA GLY A 100 28.18 -3.77 7.97
C GLY A 100 27.41 -2.55 7.46
N ASN A 101 27.64 -2.17 6.20
CA ASN A 101 26.87 -1.12 5.55
C ASN A 101 25.45 -1.62 5.27
N ALA A 102 24.47 -1.05 5.94
CA ALA A 102 23.08 -1.51 5.90
C ALA A 102 22.50 -1.57 4.48
N TYR A 103 22.82 -0.60 3.61
CA TYR A 103 22.40 -0.60 2.22
C TYR A 103 22.93 -1.82 1.45
N GLN A 104 24.22 -2.10 1.61
CA GLN A 104 24.86 -3.20 0.88
C GLN A 104 24.40 -4.58 1.39
N VAL A 105 24.41 -4.77 2.71
CA VAL A 105 24.12 -6.09 3.30
C VAL A 105 22.63 -6.46 3.23
N ARG A 106 21.72 -5.49 3.10
CA ARG A 106 20.28 -5.71 2.98
C ARG A 106 19.78 -5.79 1.54
N MET A 107 20.56 -5.32 0.59
CA MET A 107 20.18 -5.32 -0.83
C MET A 107 19.73 -6.70 -1.35
N PRO A 108 20.39 -7.84 -1.00
CA PRO A 108 19.90 -9.16 -1.43
C PRO A 108 18.49 -9.47 -0.93
N ASN A 109 18.18 -9.14 0.34
CA ASN A 109 16.84 -9.32 0.91
C ASN A 109 15.81 -8.39 0.21
N TRP A 110 16.14 -7.12 0.00
CA TRP A 110 15.24 -6.20 -0.72
C TRP A 110 15.01 -6.64 -2.16
N ARG A 111 16.00 -7.21 -2.81
CA ARG A 111 15.86 -7.76 -4.17
C ARG A 111 14.86 -8.91 -4.22
N ILE A 112 14.91 -9.81 -3.23
CA ILE A 112 13.94 -10.90 -3.11
C ILE A 112 12.52 -10.32 -2.95
N GLY A 113 12.35 -9.33 -2.08
CA GLY A 113 11.06 -8.67 -1.86
C GLY A 113 10.55 -7.91 -3.08
N ALA A 114 11.41 -7.12 -3.74
CA ALA A 114 11.07 -6.40 -4.97
C ALA A 114 10.64 -7.36 -6.09
N ASN A 115 11.36 -8.47 -6.28
CA ASN A 115 10.98 -9.50 -7.24
C ASN A 115 9.62 -10.14 -6.89
N SER A 116 9.33 -10.34 -5.60
CA SER A 116 8.02 -10.85 -5.16
C SER A 116 6.90 -9.85 -5.44
N ILE A 117 7.13 -8.55 -5.25
CA ILE A 117 6.19 -7.48 -5.65
C ILE A 117 5.88 -7.58 -7.14
N GLY A 118 6.90 -7.63 -7.99
CA GLY A 118 6.73 -7.74 -9.45
C GLY A 118 5.98 -9.00 -9.86
N TYR A 119 6.32 -10.13 -9.27
CA TYR A 119 5.66 -11.42 -9.51
C TYR A 119 4.16 -11.36 -9.14
N VAL A 120 3.81 -10.84 -7.96
CA VAL A 120 2.41 -10.74 -7.51
C VAL A 120 1.61 -9.82 -8.42
N ILE A 121 2.16 -8.65 -8.82
CA ILE A 121 1.51 -7.75 -9.78
C ILE A 121 1.21 -8.48 -11.09
N ALA A 122 2.19 -9.17 -11.67
CA ALA A 122 2.04 -9.90 -12.92
C ALA A 122 1.01 -11.04 -12.81
N GLU A 123 1.08 -11.81 -11.73
CA GLU A 123 0.24 -12.99 -11.53
C GLU A 123 -1.23 -12.62 -11.26
N LEU A 124 -1.50 -11.59 -10.45
CA LEU A 124 -2.86 -11.12 -10.21
C LEU A 124 -3.49 -10.53 -11.48
N ARG A 125 -2.71 -9.83 -12.32
CA ARG A 125 -3.16 -9.35 -13.64
C ARG A 125 -3.46 -10.51 -14.58
N ARG A 126 -2.55 -11.48 -14.68
CA ARG A 126 -2.71 -12.68 -15.54
C ARG A 126 -3.96 -13.47 -15.17
N ARG A 127 -4.25 -13.60 -13.88
CA ARG A 127 -5.48 -14.27 -13.37
C ARG A 127 -6.73 -13.38 -13.45
N ARG A 128 -6.62 -12.13 -13.94
CA ARG A 128 -7.72 -11.17 -14.00
C ARG A 128 -8.35 -10.85 -12.63
N LEU A 129 -7.54 -10.97 -11.58
CA LEU A 129 -7.93 -10.62 -10.21
C LEU A 129 -7.75 -9.12 -9.91
N SER A 130 -6.94 -8.41 -10.70
CA SER A 130 -6.74 -6.97 -10.62
C SER A 130 -6.73 -6.33 -12.01
N SER A 131 -6.82 -5.01 -12.07
CA SER A 131 -6.69 -4.25 -13.31
C SER A 131 -5.23 -4.27 -13.83
N GLY A 132 -5.07 -3.97 -15.13
CA GLY A 132 -3.76 -3.78 -15.75
C GLY A 132 -3.09 -2.43 -15.43
N ALA A 133 -3.76 -1.52 -14.72
CA ALA A 133 -3.22 -0.20 -14.37
C ALA A 133 -2.03 -0.30 -13.39
N PRO A 134 -1.11 0.69 -13.38
CA PRO A 134 0.00 0.73 -12.43
C PRO A 134 -0.49 0.63 -10.97
N ALA A 135 0.20 -0.21 -10.17
CA ALA A 135 -0.19 -0.52 -8.79
C ALA A 135 0.21 0.61 -7.81
N VAL A 136 -0.42 0.64 -6.66
CA VAL A 136 0.05 1.37 -5.49
C VAL A 136 0.89 0.42 -4.64
N LEU A 137 2.02 0.90 -4.12
CA LEU A 137 2.84 0.17 -3.16
C LEU A 137 2.72 0.86 -1.80
N VAL A 138 2.50 0.09 -0.75
CA VAL A 138 2.57 0.54 0.64
C VAL A 138 3.51 -0.40 1.38
N GLY A 139 4.55 0.13 2.02
CA GLY A 139 5.50 -0.71 2.73
C GLY A 139 5.96 -0.10 4.04
N HIS A 140 6.07 -0.91 5.09
CA HIS A 140 6.63 -0.51 6.38
C HIS A 140 8.08 -0.97 6.50
N SER A 141 8.94 -0.09 7.03
CA SER A 141 10.33 -0.46 7.38
C SER A 141 11.05 -1.18 6.23
N ASN A 142 11.50 -2.42 6.44
CA ASN A 142 12.13 -3.26 5.42
C ASN A 142 11.24 -3.48 4.17
N GLY A 143 9.92 -3.65 4.36
CA GLY A 143 8.98 -3.72 3.25
C GLY A 143 8.85 -2.40 2.49
N GLY A 144 9.07 -1.28 3.18
CA GLY A 144 9.18 0.04 2.56
C GLY A 144 10.45 0.17 1.70
N ASP A 145 11.59 -0.33 2.18
CA ASP A 145 12.83 -0.39 1.39
C ASP A 145 12.63 -1.23 0.10
N MET A 146 11.95 -2.38 0.21
CA MET A 146 11.59 -3.23 -0.95
C MET A 146 10.68 -2.51 -1.94
N ALA A 147 9.66 -1.81 -1.44
CA ALA A 147 8.73 -1.05 -2.27
C ALA A 147 9.41 0.11 -3.00
N MET A 148 10.33 0.83 -2.35
CA MET A 148 11.09 1.92 -2.96
C MET A 148 12.09 1.41 -3.99
N LEU A 149 12.76 0.27 -3.73
CA LEU A 149 13.61 -0.39 -4.72
C LEU A 149 12.80 -0.76 -5.97
N PHE A 150 11.66 -1.42 -5.81
CA PHE A 150 10.80 -1.80 -6.94
C PHE A 150 10.30 -0.58 -7.71
N ALA A 151 9.87 0.48 -7.02
CA ALA A 151 9.40 1.71 -7.66
C ALA A 151 10.51 2.45 -8.42
N ALA A 152 11.76 2.34 -7.98
CA ALA A 152 12.91 2.91 -8.68
C ALA A 152 13.24 2.15 -9.97
N GLU A 153 13.11 0.82 -9.95
CA GLU A 153 13.48 -0.05 -11.08
C GLU A 153 12.36 -0.23 -12.10
N HIS A 154 11.08 -0.14 -11.66
CA HIS A 154 9.90 -0.39 -12.48
C HIS A 154 8.87 0.75 -12.34
N PRO A 155 9.25 2.01 -12.60
CA PRO A 155 8.38 3.16 -12.41
C PRO A 155 7.09 3.09 -13.24
N GLU A 156 7.10 2.43 -14.38
CA GLU A 156 5.95 2.24 -15.27
C GLU A 156 4.88 1.31 -14.69
N LEU A 157 5.25 0.44 -13.75
CA LEU A 157 4.33 -0.48 -13.07
C LEU A 157 3.73 0.11 -11.81
N VAL A 158 4.19 1.29 -11.37
CA VAL A 158 3.83 1.90 -10.09
C VAL A 158 3.14 3.25 -10.31
N ARG A 159 1.98 3.43 -9.71
CA ARG A 159 1.26 4.72 -9.67
C ARG A 159 1.73 5.59 -8.51
N ALA A 160 1.92 4.98 -7.35
CA ALA A 160 2.42 5.62 -6.15
C ALA A 160 3.16 4.61 -5.28
N ALA A 161 4.25 5.03 -4.63
CA ALA A 161 4.94 4.27 -3.61
C ALA A 161 4.93 5.05 -2.29
N ILE A 162 4.39 4.44 -1.25
CA ILE A 162 4.15 5.03 0.06
C ILE A 162 4.91 4.20 1.10
N SER A 163 5.76 4.84 1.86
CA SER A 163 6.51 4.18 2.91
C SER A 163 6.03 4.63 4.28
N LEU A 164 5.88 3.66 5.17
CA LEU A 164 5.80 3.84 6.61
C LEU A 164 7.21 3.61 7.15
N ASP A 165 7.96 4.69 7.28
CA ASP A 165 9.27 4.77 7.93
C ASP A 165 10.36 3.78 7.45
N HIS A 166 10.47 3.51 6.13
CA HIS A 166 11.68 2.87 5.62
C HIS A 166 12.90 3.79 5.85
N ARG A 167 14.09 3.23 6.02
CA ARG A 167 15.21 4.03 6.49
C ARG A 167 16.52 3.90 5.71
N ARG A 168 16.61 2.96 4.78
CA ARG A 168 17.91 2.57 4.21
C ARG A 168 18.02 2.67 2.70
N HIS A 169 16.96 2.31 1.98
CA HIS A 169 16.93 2.49 0.53
C HIS A 169 16.60 3.95 0.19
N PRO A 170 17.33 4.62 -0.71
CA PRO A 170 16.98 5.97 -1.13
C PRO A 170 15.56 6.08 -1.70
N LEU A 171 14.80 7.11 -1.32
CA LEU A 171 13.56 7.44 -2.01
C LEU A 171 13.86 7.74 -3.48
N PRO A 172 13.11 7.21 -4.46
CA PRO A 172 13.29 7.55 -5.87
C PRO A 172 13.15 9.06 -6.12
N ARG A 173 14.17 9.67 -6.76
CA ARG A 173 14.17 11.10 -7.13
C ARG A 173 13.47 11.27 -8.47
N THR A 174 12.15 11.14 -8.46
CA THR A 174 11.32 11.15 -9.68
C THR A 174 9.96 11.81 -9.42
N ALA A 175 9.40 12.43 -10.44
CA ALA A 175 8.04 12.95 -10.39
C ALA A 175 6.98 11.85 -10.64
N ARG A 176 7.38 10.71 -11.21
CA ARG A 176 6.51 9.55 -11.44
C ARG A 176 7.32 8.26 -11.28
N PRO A 177 6.79 7.31 -10.48
CA PRO A 177 5.55 7.33 -9.70
C PRO A 177 5.53 8.43 -8.63
N ARG A 178 4.34 8.72 -8.05
CA ARG A 178 4.25 9.58 -6.85
C ARG A 178 4.93 8.90 -5.68
N ILE A 179 5.78 9.63 -4.97
CA ILE A 179 6.56 9.10 -3.84
C ILE A 179 6.14 9.81 -2.55
N CYS A 180 5.83 9.02 -1.51
CA CYS A 180 5.50 9.54 -0.19
C CYS A 180 6.23 8.75 0.90
N SER A 181 6.66 9.45 1.96
CA SER A 181 7.23 8.84 3.15
C SER A 181 6.58 9.40 4.40
N ILE A 182 6.05 8.53 5.24
CA ILE A 182 5.47 8.85 6.54
C ILE A 182 6.51 8.44 7.57
N ARG A 183 7.09 9.43 8.28
CA ARG A 183 8.20 9.21 9.20
C ARG A 183 7.73 8.92 10.60
N SER A 184 8.37 7.98 11.29
CA SER A 184 8.18 7.75 12.74
C SER A 184 8.79 8.88 13.57
N SER A 185 8.41 8.95 14.85
CA SER A 185 8.91 9.98 15.77
C SER A 185 10.29 9.70 16.36
N ASP A 186 10.79 8.45 16.23
CA ASP A 186 11.94 7.96 16.99
C ASP A 186 13.12 7.48 16.14
N GLN A 187 12.92 7.18 14.84
CA GLN A 187 13.99 6.58 14.02
C GLN A 187 14.31 7.44 12.79
N PRO A 188 15.47 8.12 12.78
CA PRO A 188 15.90 8.86 11.59
C PRO A 188 16.25 7.92 10.43
N ALA A 189 16.07 8.41 9.23
CA ALA A 189 16.58 7.73 8.04
C ALA A 189 18.10 7.85 7.93
N ASP A 190 18.74 6.86 7.33
CA ASP A 190 20.18 6.89 7.04
C ASP A 190 20.49 8.08 6.10
N PRO A 191 21.72 8.62 6.15
CA PRO A 191 22.13 9.70 5.25
C PRO A 191 21.88 9.37 3.78
N GLY A 192 21.32 10.32 3.02
CA GLY A 192 21.03 10.17 1.59
C GLY A 192 19.71 9.43 1.26
N VAL A 193 19.01 8.87 2.23
CA VAL A 193 17.70 8.20 2.02
C VAL A 193 16.62 9.21 1.66
N LEU A 194 16.49 10.27 2.46
CA LEU A 194 15.49 11.30 2.20
C LEU A 194 16.02 12.34 1.19
N PRO A 195 15.17 12.83 0.28
CA PRO A 195 15.53 13.92 -0.62
C PRO A 195 15.70 15.24 0.14
N SER A 196 16.55 16.11 -0.39
CA SER A 196 16.63 17.50 0.06
C SER A 196 15.32 18.24 -0.16
N PRO A 197 15.06 19.39 0.52
CA PRO A 197 13.87 20.21 0.27
C PRO A 197 13.72 20.63 -1.20
N ALA A 198 14.82 20.91 -1.89
CA ALA A 198 14.84 21.26 -3.30
C ALA A 198 14.40 20.09 -4.20
N GLU A 199 14.87 18.87 -3.89
CA GLU A 199 14.44 17.65 -4.60
C GLU A 199 12.97 17.31 -4.30
N GLN A 200 12.51 17.48 -3.05
CA GLN A 200 11.10 17.31 -2.70
C GLN A 200 10.21 18.22 -3.54
N ALA A 201 10.56 19.51 -3.63
CA ALA A 201 9.82 20.48 -4.46
C ALA A 201 9.90 20.12 -5.95
N ARG A 202 11.09 19.77 -6.45
CA ARG A 202 11.32 19.43 -7.86
C ARG A 202 10.51 18.23 -8.33
N PHE A 203 10.44 17.20 -7.50
CA PHE A 203 9.82 15.92 -7.86
C PHE A 203 8.43 15.71 -7.24
N GLY A 204 7.95 16.64 -6.41
CA GLY A 204 6.67 16.50 -5.72
C GLY A 204 6.66 15.38 -4.69
N ILE A 205 7.83 15.03 -4.12
CA ILE A 205 7.95 13.99 -3.09
C ILE A 205 7.36 14.52 -1.78
N GLN A 206 6.47 13.76 -1.17
CA GLN A 206 5.81 14.14 0.07
C GLN A 206 6.44 13.42 1.25
N ILE A 207 6.91 14.18 2.23
CA ILE A 207 7.40 13.64 3.50
C ILE A 207 6.52 14.21 4.61
N SER A 208 5.93 13.35 5.42
CA SER A 208 5.12 13.74 6.58
C SER A 208 5.64 13.05 7.84
N GLN A 209 5.52 13.75 8.97
CA GLN A 209 5.89 13.23 10.28
C GLN A 209 4.64 12.69 10.97
N ALA A 210 4.73 11.48 11.53
CA ALA A 210 3.72 10.91 12.40
C ALA A 210 4.18 10.95 13.86
N THR A 211 3.22 11.01 14.79
CA THR A 211 3.46 10.96 16.23
C THR A 211 3.43 9.53 16.76
N VAL A 212 4.02 8.60 16.02
CA VAL A 212 4.08 7.17 16.34
C VAL A 212 5.53 6.70 16.22
N ILE A 213 5.97 5.84 17.11
CA ILE A 213 7.30 5.22 17.03
C ILE A 213 7.34 4.17 15.93
N HIS A 214 8.52 3.92 15.38
CA HIS A 214 8.73 2.99 14.26
C HIS A 214 8.05 1.63 14.45
N ASN A 215 8.28 1.04 15.61
CA ASN A 215 7.80 -0.31 15.90
C ASN A 215 6.29 -0.40 16.13
N ASP A 216 5.60 0.74 16.25
CA ASP A 216 4.15 0.80 16.42
C ASP A 216 3.42 1.22 15.13
N MET A 217 4.12 1.41 14.01
CA MET A 217 3.50 1.78 12.73
C MET A 217 2.76 0.61 12.05
N TRP A 218 1.93 -0.11 12.81
CA TRP A 218 1.13 -1.26 12.41
C TRP A 218 -0.19 -1.31 13.20
N ASP A 219 -0.95 -2.40 13.18
CA ASP A 219 -2.24 -2.54 13.87
C ASP A 219 -2.15 -2.38 15.40
N GLY A 220 -0.94 -2.49 15.98
CA GLY A 220 -0.68 -2.21 17.39
C GLY A 220 -0.72 -0.74 17.80
N ALA A 221 -0.74 0.20 16.85
CA ALA A 221 -0.87 1.64 17.13
C ALA A 221 -2.23 1.99 17.77
N THR A 222 -2.28 3.14 18.47
CA THR A 222 -3.56 3.64 18.97
C THR A 222 -4.52 4.00 17.84
N PRO A 223 -5.85 4.08 18.09
CA PRO A 223 -6.81 4.49 17.07
C PRO A 223 -6.46 5.83 16.41
N GLU A 224 -6.02 6.82 17.18
CA GLU A 224 -5.64 8.14 16.69
C GLU A 224 -4.40 8.08 15.80
N GLN A 225 -3.40 7.29 16.18
CA GLN A 225 -2.19 7.07 15.39
C GLN A 225 -2.51 6.34 14.07
N LYS A 226 -3.35 5.31 14.10
CA LYS A 226 -3.83 4.61 12.90
C LYS A 226 -4.57 5.55 11.97
N GLN A 227 -5.45 6.39 12.51
CA GLN A 227 -6.20 7.38 11.73
C GLN A 227 -5.26 8.40 11.08
N ALA A 228 -4.27 8.92 11.81
CA ALA A 228 -3.29 9.86 11.27
C ALA A 228 -2.43 9.26 10.15
N MET A 229 -1.95 8.03 10.32
CA MET A 229 -1.20 7.31 9.30
C MET A 229 -2.07 7.03 8.06
N LEU A 230 -3.29 6.54 8.25
CA LEU A 230 -4.24 6.30 7.16
C LEU A 230 -4.54 7.59 6.38
N ALA A 231 -4.81 8.69 7.08
CA ALA A 231 -5.03 9.99 6.45
C ALA A 231 -3.81 10.41 5.60
N ALA A 232 -2.59 10.16 6.06
CA ALA A 232 -1.38 10.45 5.29
C ALA A 232 -1.26 9.55 4.03
N VAL A 233 -1.60 8.26 4.13
CA VAL A 233 -1.69 7.34 2.99
C VAL A 233 -2.72 7.83 1.98
N LEU A 234 -3.92 8.19 2.42
CA LEU A 234 -4.99 8.67 1.54
C LEU A 234 -4.63 9.99 0.86
N ARG A 235 -4.02 10.95 1.57
CA ARG A 235 -3.52 12.21 0.95
C ARG A 235 -2.49 11.92 -0.14
N CYS A 236 -1.59 10.96 0.07
CA CYS A 236 -0.66 10.54 -0.97
C CYS A 236 -1.39 10.00 -2.22
N LEU A 237 -2.52 9.38 -2.06
CA LEU A 237 -3.35 8.87 -3.17
C LEU A 237 -4.21 9.94 -3.83
N GLY A 238 -4.24 11.17 -3.29
CA GLY A 238 -5.07 12.28 -3.76
C GLY A 238 -6.54 12.14 -3.35
N ARG A 239 -6.78 11.58 -2.17
CA ARG A 239 -8.10 11.37 -1.58
C ARG A 239 -8.24 12.13 -0.27
#